data_fbb7c34001a4eee4480bf26e4bfae3ef
#
_entry.id   fbb7c34001a4eee4480bf26e4bfae3ef
#
_cell.length_a   1.000
_cell.length_b   1.000
_cell.length_c   1.000
_cell.angle_alpha   90.00
_cell.angle_beta   90.00
_cell.angle_gamma   90.00
#
_symmetry.space_group_name_H-M   'P 1'
#
loop_
_entity.id
_entity.type
_entity.pdbx_description
1 polymer ?
#
loop_
_entity_poly.entity_id
_entity_poly.type
_entity_poly.pdbx_seq_one_letter_code
_entity_poly.pdbx_strand_id
1 'polypeptide(L)'
;IAIDSTTIKSLTYSNIAKSNPRKNYIEAFTQSNKLSKNEIQDCIIVEQGLVKESMRANIFVRFDNIVITPKIQSNILKGVFRQIIAEYLKAENNYVFKESEISVNDLENADEIVLVNAVIGANLIEKIDCILFPKLENYRAKNHELYKLFNELFNNNLA
;
A
#
# COMPACT_ATOMS: atom_id res chain seq x y z
N ILE A 1 4.33 -6.36 8.47
CA ILE A 1 3.03 -5.69 8.22
C ILE A 1 1.93 -6.73 8.25
N ALA A 2 0.88 -6.47 9.00
CA ALA A 2 -0.31 -7.30 9.04
C ALA A 2 -1.37 -6.74 8.08
N ILE A 3 -2.13 -7.62 7.46
CA ILE A 3 -3.29 -7.25 6.66
C ILE A 3 -4.52 -7.35 7.54
N ASP A 4 -5.26 -6.26 7.65
CA ASP A 4 -6.55 -6.25 8.28
C ASP A 4 -7.64 -6.47 7.23
N SER A 5 -8.38 -7.55 7.40
CA SER A 5 -9.57 -7.85 6.59
C SER A 5 -10.84 -7.36 7.25
N THR A 6 -10.75 -6.84 8.49
CA THR A 6 -11.93 -6.33 9.14
C THR A 6 -12.44 -5.13 8.38
N THR A 7 -13.57 -5.33 7.85
CA THR A 7 -14.46 -4.41 7.21
C THR A 7 -14.31 -3.02 7.79
N ILE A 8 -13.53 -2.17 7.18
CA ILE A 8 -13.75 -0.75 7.32
C ILE A 8 -15.05 -0.50 6.56
N LYS A 9 -16.15 -0.71 7.27
CA LYS A 9 -17.47 -0.38 6.74
C LYS A 9 -17.39 1.06 6.28
N SER A 10 -17.58 1.26 5.00
CA SER A 10 -17.67 2.52 4.29
C SER A 10 -17.33 3.75 5.14
N LEU A 11 -16.09 4.19 5.06
CA LEU A 11 -15.70 5.47 5.63
C LEU A 11 -16.43 6.57 4.87
N THR A 12 -17.38 7.19 5.52
CA THR A 12 -18.01 8.42 5.04
C THR A 12 -17.04 9.60 5.21
N TYR A 13 -15.87 9.54 4.58
CA TYR A 13 -14.94 10.66 4.54
C TYR A 13 -14.99 11.33 3.18
N SER A 14 -14.93 12.64 3.20
CA SER A 14 -14.52 13.36 2.00
C SER A 14 -13.06 12.97 1.72
N ASN A 15 -12.80 12.42 0.54
CA ASN A 15 -11.55 11.78 0.17
C ASN A 15 -10.40 12.72 -0.10
N ILE A 16 -10.53 13.98 0.22
CA ILE A 16 -9.61 15.02 -0.19
C ILE A 16 -8.58 15.31 0.89
N ALA A 17 -8.89 15.01 2.15
CA ALA A 17 -7.96 15.24 3.26
C ALA A 17 -8.01 14.10 4.27
N LYS A 18 -6.85 13.75 4.83
CA LYS A 18 -6.77 12.90 6.03
C LYS A 18 -7.38 13.68 7.18
N SER A 19 -8.60 13.30 7.60
CA SER A 19 -9.14 13.80 8.85
C SER A 19 -8.45 13.08 10.01
N ASN A 20 -8.07 13.81 11.05
CA ASN A 20 -7.51 13.25 12.26
C ASN A 20 -8.58 13.28 13.36
N PRO A 21 -8.83 12.20 14.12
CA PRO A 21 -8.22 10.88 13.96
C PRO A 21 -8.99 10.00 12.96
N ARG A 22 -8.28 9.22 12.17
CA ARG A 22 -8.84 8.16 11.33
C ARG A 22 -9.22 6.97 12.23
N LYS A 23 -10.31 7.09 12.94
CA LYS A 23 -10.69 6.14 13.99
C LYS A 23 -10.71 4.69 13.49
N ASN A 24 -11.30 4.44 12.32
CA ASN A 24 -11.40 3.09 11.78
C ASN A 24 -10.03 2.50 11.41
N TYR A 25 -9.08 3.33 10.95
CA TYR A 25 -7.70 2.89 10.68
C TYR A 25 -6.93 2.58 11.96
N ILE A 26 -7.17 3.34 13.03
CA ILE A 26 -6.59 3.07 14.33
C ILE A 26 -7.16 1.76 14.91
N GLU A 27 -8.46 1.54 14.76
CA GLU A 27 -9.11 0.30 15.17
C GLU A 27 -8.56 -0.89 14.39
N ALA A 28 -8.43 -0.78 13.05
CA ALA A 28 -7.84 -1.79 12.19
C ALA A 28 -6.41 -2.13 12.60
N PHE A 29 -5.56 -1.13 12.81
CA PHE A 29 -4.20 -1.32 13.29
C PHE A 29 -4.14 -2.00 14.66
N THR A 30 -5.01 -1.58 15.59
CA THR A 30 -5.08 -2.16 16.93
C THR A 30 -5.49 -3.63 16.87
N GLN A 31 -6.45 -3.99 16.02
CA GLN A 31 -6.87 -5.38 15.83
C GLN A 31 -5.77 -6.22 15.18
N SER A 32 -5.15 -5.72 14.11
CA SER A 32 -4.05 -6.39 13.42
C SER A 32 -2.88 -6.66 14.37
N ASN A 33 -2.55 -5.71 15.24
CA ASN A 33 -1.48 -5.86 16.23
C ASN A 33 -1.80 -6.94 17.30
N LYS A 34 -3.09 -7.11 17.64
CA LYS A 34 -3.51 -8.20 18.54
C LYS A 34 -3.47 -9.58 17.88
N LEU A 35 -3.65 -9.63 16.56
CA LEU A 35 -3.68 -10.88 15.80
C LEU A 35 -2.29 -11.30 15.31
N SER A 36 -1.35 -10.38 15.24
CA SER A 36 0.02 -10.66 14.81
C SER A 36 0.84 -11.29 15.94
N LYS A 37 1.71 -12.24 15.58
CA LYS A 37 2.70 -12.81 16.50
C LYS A 37 3.91 -11.91 16.72
N ASN A 38 4.07 -10.90 15.89
CA ASN A 38 5.20 -9.96 15.88
C ASN A 38 4.68 -8.53 16.01
N GLU A 39 5.55 -7.63 16.43
CA GLU A 39 5.27 -6.20 16.36
C GLU A 39 5.12 -5.77 14.91
N ILE A 40 3.95 -5.21 14.56
CA ILE A 40 3.67 -4.71 13.23
C ILE A 40 4.01 -3.23 13.12
N GLN A 41 4.60 -2.84 11.99
CA GLN A 41 4.97 -1.45 11.73
C GLN A 41 3.84 -0.67 11.03
N ASP A 42 3.04 -1.36 10.23
CA ASP A 42 1.90 -0.79 9.52
C ASP A 42 0.89 -1.91 9.19
N CYS A 43 -0.30 -1.58 8.71
CA CYS A 43 -1.26 -2.56 8.23
C CYS A 43 -1.80 -2.16 6.84
N ILE A 44 -2.01 -3.16 6.00
CA ILE A 44 -2.67 -3.00 4.70
C ILE A 44 -4.18 -3.07 4.92
N ILE A 45 -4.89 -2.09 4.42
CA ILE A 45 -6.35 -2.02 4.50
C ILE A 45 -6.93 -2.79 3.32
N VAL A 46 -7.76 -3.76 3.65
CA VAL A 46 -8.46 -4.61 2.68
C VAL A 46 -9.96 -4.48 2.88
N GLU A 47 -10.68 -4.23 1.81
CA GLU A 47 -12.15 -4.15 1.82
C GLU A 47 -12.70 -5.06 0.72
N GLN A 48 -13.57 -5.99 1.12
CA GLN A 48 -14.18 -6.97 0.20
C GLN A 48 -13.14 -7.78 -0.61
N GLY A 49 -12.01 -8.12 0.02
CA GLY A 49 -10.92 -8.85 -0.63
C GLY A 49 -10.02 -8.01 -1.54
N LEU A 50 -10.26 -6.70 -1.63
CA LEU A 50 -9.48 -5.76 -2.44
C LEU A 50 -8.58 -4.89 -1.56
N VAL A 51 -7.32 -4.80 -1.97
CA VAL A 51 -6.32 -3.92 -1.35
C VAL A 51 -6.70 -2.47 -1.60
N LYS A 52 -6.64 -1.63 -0.57
CA LYS A 52 -6.92 -0.19 -0.66
C LYS A 52 -5.65 0.64 -0.50
N GLU A 53 -5.17 0.76 0.69
CA GLU A 53 -3.93 1.49 1.04
C GLU A 53 -3.39 0.94 2.36
N SER A 54 -2.31 1.46 2.91
CA SER A 54 -1.96 1.19 4.30
C SER A 54 -2.58 2.23 5.24
N MET A 55 -2.46 1.99 6.54
CA MET A 55 -2.91 2.96 7.54
C MET A 55 -2.29 4.35 7.34
N ARG A 56 -1.05 4.44 6.86
CA ARG A 56 -0.27 5.68 6.78
C ARG A 56 0.13 6.09 5.36
N ALA A 57 -0.02 5.20 4.35
CA ALA A 57 0.57 5.39 3.03
C ALA A 57 -0.28 4.78 1.91
N ASN A 58 -0.11 5.28 0.70
CA ASN A 58 -0.60 4.60 -0.50
C ASN A 58 0.28 3.40 -0.81
N ILE A 59 -0.23 2.46 -1.61
CA ILE A 59 0.44 1.21 -1.95
C ILE A 59 0.68 1.10 -3.46
N PHE A 60 1.86 0.62 -3.83
CA PHE A 60 2.20 0.18 -5.18
C PHE A 60 2.69 -1.26 -5.11
N VAL A 61 2.26 -2.06 -6.07
CA VAL A 61 2.60 -3.48 -6.18
C VAL A 61 3.21 -3.74 -7.55
N ARG A 62 4.34 -4.43 -7.59
CA ARG A 62 4.99 -4.81 -8.84
C ARG A 62 4.88 -6.33 -9.08
N PHE A 63 4.59 -6.66 -10.32
CA PHE A 63 4.63 -8.01 -10.89
C PHE A 63 5.42 -7.92 -12.19
N ASP A 64 6.62 -8.49 -12.23
CA ASP A 64 7.56 -8.35 -13.35
C ASP A 64 7.75 -6.88 -13.76
N ASN A 65 7.34 -6.48 -14.95
CA ASN A 65 7.39 -5.12 -15.45
C ASN A 65 6.08 -4.32 -15.25
N ILE A 66 5.07 -4.91 -14.59
CA ILE A 66 3.78 -4.26 -14.35
C ILE A 66 3.78 -3.67 -12.94
N VAL A 67 3.52 -2.37 -12.84
CA VAL A 67 3.33 -1.66 -11.57
C VAL A 67 1.88 -1.26 -11.43
N ILE A 68 1.25 -1.69 -10.35
CA ILE A 68 -0.17 -1.44 -10.08
C ILE A 68 -0.31 -0.66 -8.77
N THR A 69 -1.19 0.33 -8.76
CA THR A 69 -1.68 0.96 -7.53
C THR A 69 -3.21 0.92 -7.52
N PRO A 70 -3.85 0.77 -6.35
CA PRO A 70 -5.31 0.80 -6.28
C PRO A 70 -5.87 2.07 -6.89
N LYS A 71 -6.91 1.91 -7.71
CA LYS A 71 -7.63 3.02 -8.34
C LYS A 71 -8.21 3.94 -7.26
N ILE A 72 -8.02 5.25 -7.43
CA ILE A 72 -8.60 6.24 -6.51
C ILE A 72 -10.11 6.12 -6.52
N GLN A 73 -10.64 5.79 -5.36
CA GLN A 73 -12.07 5.71 -5.06
C GLN A 73 -12.36 6.55 -3.81
N SER A 74 -13.61 6.54 -3.36
CA SER A 74 -14.06 7.36 -2.23
C SER A 74 -13.29 7.14 -0.92
N ASN A 75 -12.65 6.02 -0.71
CA ASN A 75 -11.99 5.62 0.52
C ASN A 75 -10.45 5.53 0.44
N ILE A 76 -9.84 5.93 -0.68
CA ILE A 76 -8.39 5.95 -0.87
C ILE A 76 -7.90 7.40 -0.95
N LEU A 77 -6.87 7.73 -0.16
CA LEU A 77 -6.30 9.07 -0.17
C LEU A 77 -5.55 9.34 -1.48
N LYS A 78 -5.83 10.49 -2.10
CA LYS A 78 -5.03 11.04 -3.20
C LYS A 78 -3.72 11.62 -2.65
N GLY A 79 -2.74 10.76 -2.34
CA GLY A 79 -1.46 11.20 -1.81
C GLY A 79 -0.65 12.01 -2.84
N VAL A 80 0.01 13.08 -2.40
CA VAL A 80 0.86 13.92 -3.26
C VAL A 80 1.99 13.08 -3.88
N PHE A 81 2.70 12.32 -3.08
CA PHE A 81 3.80 11.49 -3.58
C PHE A 81 3.31 10.36 -4.49
N ARG A 82 2.14 9.77 -4.19
CA ARG A 82 1.49 8.82 -5.11
C ARG A 82 1.25 9.45 -6.49
N GLN A 83 0.82 10.71 -6.55
CA GLN A 83 0.56 11.39 -7.82
C GLN A 83 1.86 11.61 -8.60
N ILE A 84 2.92 12.09 -7.96
CA ILE A 84 4.25 12.27 -8.58
C ILE A 84 4.72 10.95 -9.20
N ILE A 85 4.64 9.85 -8.46
CA ILE A 85 5.02 8.52 -8.95
C ILE A 85 4.15 8.10 -10.14
N ALA A 86 2.84 8.30 -10.06
CA ALA A 86 1.93 7.92 -11.13
C ALA A 86 2.19 8.70 -12.43
N GLU A 87 2.49 9.99 -12.33
CA GLU A 87 2.86 10.83 -13.47
C GLU A 87 4.20 10.38 -14.08
N TYR A 88 5.19 10.10 -13.24
CA TYR A 88 6.47 9.57 -13.68
C TYR A 88 6.32 8.24 -14.43
N LEU A 89 5.63 7.26 -13.83
CA LEU A 89 5.44 5.94 -14.42
C LEU A 89 4.61 5.97 -15.73
N LYS A 90 3.74 6.97 -15.92
CA LYS A 90 3.01 7.19 -17.18
C LYS A 90 3.90 7.76 -18.28
N ALA A 91 4.92 8.52 -17.92
CA ALA A 91 5.86 9.12 -18.87
C ALA A 91 7.00 8.17 -19.26
N GLU A 92 7.37 7.25 -18.38
CA GLU A 92 8.45 6.28 -18.59
C GLU A 92 7.94 5.00 -19.25
N ASN A 93 8.79 4.36 -20.05
CA ASN A 93 8.43 3.14 -20.77
C ASN A 93 9.00 1.86 -20.12
N ASN A 94 9.67 1.98 -18.98
CA ASN A 94 10.31 0.84 -18.31
C ASN A 94 9.31 -0.07 -17.60
N TYR A 95 8.14 0.48 -17.25
CA TYR A 95 7.07 -0.24 -16.56
C TYR A 95 5.73 -0.04 -17.26
N VAL A 96 4.89 -1.07 -17.22
CA VAL A 96 3.47 -0.96 -17.59
C VAL A 96 2.71 -0.53 -16.34
N PHE A 97 2.41 0.76 -16.24
CA PHE A 97 1.70 1.31 -15.07
C PHE A 97 0.18 1.17 -15.20
N LYS A 98 -0.47 0.75 -14.13
CA LYS A 98 -1.93 0.60 -14.06
C LYS A 98 -2.48 1.15 -12.74
N GLU A 99 -3.58 1.89 -12.83
CA GLU A 99 -4.46 2.19 -11.70
C GLU A 99 -5.66 1.25 -11.77
N SER A 100 -5.65 0.19 -10.95
CA SER A 100 -6.69 -0.86 -10.99
C SER A 100 -6.91 -1.49 -9.62
N GLU A 101 -7.90 -2.35 -9.51
CA GLU A 101 -8.11 -3.17 -8.32
C GLU A 101 -6.98 -4.20 -8.18
N ILE A 102 -6.63 -4.49 -6.94
CA ILE A 102 -5.63 -5.50 -6.56
C ILE A 102 -6.31 -6.43 -5.58
N SER A 103 -6.42 -7.71 -5.92
CA SER A 103 -6.88 -8.72 -4.98
C SER A 103 -5.83 -8.95 -3.89
N VAL A 104 -6.28 -9.09 -2.66
CA VAL A 104 -5.38 -9.44 -1.55
C VAL A 104 -4.64 -10.75 -1.81
N ASN A 105 -5.27 -11.70 -2.50
CA ASN A 105 -4.66 -12.99 -2.84
C ASN A 105 -3.51 -12.86 -3.86
N ASP A 106 -3.52 -11.80 -4.68
CA ASP A 106 -2.47 -11.60 -5.68
C ASP A 106 -1.15 -11.15 -5.05
N LEU A 107 -1.21 -10.56 -3.84
CA LEU A 107 -0.02 -10.05 -3.15
C LEU A 107 1.04 -11.13 -2.87
N GLU A 108 0.64 -12.40 -2.75
CA GLU A 108 1.61 -13.50 -2.53
C GLU A 108 2.58 -13.66 -3.70
N ASN A 109 2.16 -13.28 -4.91
CA ASN A 109 2.95 -13.40 -6.14
C ASN A 109 3.68 -12.11 -6.51
N ALA A 110 3.50 -11.03 -5.75
CA ALA A 110 4.16 -9.76 -6.02
C ALA A 110 5.69 -9.88 -5.90
N ASP A 111 6.40 -9.15 -6.76
CA ASP A 111 7.85 -9.03 -6.69
C ASP A 111 8.27 -7.97 -5.69
N GLU A 112 7.54 -6.85 -5.66
CA GLU A 112 7.71 -5.79 -4.68
C GLU A 112 6.37 -5.21 -4.26
N ILE A 113 6.24 -4.87 -2.98
CA ILE A 113 5.15 -4.08 -2.43
C ILE A 113 5.78 -2.86 -1.74
N VAL A 114 5.45 -1.67 -2.22
CA VAL A 114 6.03 -0.42 -1.72
C VAL A 114 4.95 0.50 -1.21
N LEU A 115 5.11 0.96 0.02
CA LEU A 115 4.25 1.99 0.63
C LEU A 115 4.86 3.36 0.43
N VAL A 116 4.04 4.36 0.09
CA VAL A 116 4.53 5.71 -0.22
C VAL A 116 3.69 6.78 0.46
N ASN A 117 4.35 7.77 1.04
CA ASN A 117 3.72 9.02 1.44
C ASN A 117 4.70 10.21 1.35
N ALA A 118 4.16 11.44 1.40
CA ALA A 118 4.93 12.66 1.21
C ALA A 118 5.80 13.08 2.43
N VAL A 119 5.81 12.31 3.51
CA VAL A 119 6.59 12.61 4.73
C VAL A 119 7.79 11.68 4.85
N ILE A 120 7.59 10.39 4.60
CA ILE A 120 8.60 9.36 4.82
C ILE A 120 9.14 8.75 3.51
N GLY A 121 8.67 9.23 2.36
CA GLY A 121 9.09 8.69 1.06
C GLY A 121 8.51 7.31 0.78
N ALA A 122 9.35 6.40 0.36
CA ALA A 122 9.00 5.01 0.06
C ALA A 122 9.48 4.05 1.16
N ASN A 123 8.65 3.05 1.46
CA ASN A 123 8.98 1.94 2.36
C ASN A 123 8.68 0.62 1.68
N LEU A 124 9.69 -0.23 1.57
CA LEU A 124 9.53 -1.59 1.07
C LEU A 124 8.85 -2.47 2.13
N ILE A 125 7.86 -3.25 1.70
CA ILE A 125 7.34 -4.35 2.50
C ILE A 125 8.22 -5.59 2.23
N GLU A 126 8.97 -6.03 3.23
CA GLU A 126 9.81 -7.22 3.11
C GLU A 126 9.05 -8.50 3.45
N LYS A 127 8.10 -8.40 4.36
CA LYS A 127 7.32 -9.53 4.86
C LYS A 127 5.90 -9.09 5.22
N ILE A 128 4.94 -9.97 4.97
CA ILE A 128 3.55 -9.83 5.42
C ILE A 128 3.30 -10.90 6.47
N ASP A 129 2.80 -10.49 7.64
CA ASP A 129 2.33 -11.38 8.70
C ASP A 129 0.79 -11.29 8.74
N CYS A 130 0.12 -12.36 8.37
CA CYS A 130 -1.33 -12.35 8.25
C CYS A 130 -1.97 -13.71 8.57
N ILE A 131 -2.68 -13.77 9.70
CA ILE A 131 -3.40 -14.98 10.12
C ILE A 131 -4.58 -15.28 9.20
N LEU A 132 -5.23 -14.24 8.67
CA LEU A 132 -6.45 -14.37 7.85
C LEU A 132 -6.15 -14.80 6.41
N PHE A 133 -4.94 -14.56 5.93
CA PHE A 133 -4.48 -14.92 4.59
C PHE A 133 -3.13 -15.65 4.71
N PRO A 134 -3.10 -16.93 5.15
CA PRO A 134 -1.86 -17.64 5.47
C PRO A 134 -0.85 -17.72 4.32
N LYS A 135 -1.32 -17.71 3.08
CA LYS A 135 -0.44 -17.72 1.90
C LYS A 135 0.44 -16.48 1.82
N LEU A 136 -0.02 -15.34 2.33
CA LEU A 136 0.75 -14.10 2.34
C LEU A 136 1.95 -14.14 3.29
N GLU A 137 1.99 -15.07 4.23
CA GLU A 137 3.18 -15.31 5.07
C GLU A 137 4.39 -15.75 4.24
N ASN A 138 4.15 -16.26 3.03
CA ASN A 138 5.21 -16.66 2.09
C ASN A 138 5.75 -15.50 1.27
N TYR A 139 5.06 -14.34 1.25
CA TYR A 139 5.55 -13.18 0.53
C TYR A 139 6.93 -12.76 1.03
N ARG A 140 7.82 -12.52 0.10
CA ARG A 140 9.12 -11.88 0.29
C ARG A 140 9.41 -11.00 -0.92
N ALA A 141 9.87 -9.78 -0.67
CA ALA A 141 10.33 -8.91 -1.76
C ALA A 141 11.48 -9.60 -2.51
N LYS A 142 11.32 -9.74 -3.83
CA LYS A 142 12.31 -10.44 -4.68
C LYS A 142 13.49 -9.55 -5.04
N ASN A 143 13.23 -8.25 -5.20
CA ASN A 143 14.26 -7.25 -5.44
C ASN A 143 13.81 -5.90 -4.87
N HIS A 144 14.61 -4.84 -5.06
CA HIS A 144 14.36 -3.52 -4.48
C HIS A 144 14.41 -2.42 -5.55
N GLU A 145 14.08 -2.73 -6.78
CA GLU A 145 14.22 -1.81 -7.91
C GLU A 145 13.18 -0.67 -7.84
N LEU A 146 11.92 -1.03 -7.64
CA LEU A 146 10.83 -0.07 -7.52
C LEU A 146 11.01 0.82 -6.27
N TYR A 147 11.39 0.20 -5.15
CA TYR A 147 11.69 0.90 -3.92
C TYR A 147 12.81 1.94 -4.09
N LYS A 148 13.92 1.59 -4.76
CA LYS A 148 15.03 2.50 -5.04
C LYS A 148 14.58 3.65 -5.92
N LEU A 149 13.90 3.36 -7.02
CA LEU A 149 13.35 4.35 -7.92
C LEU A 149 12.45 5.37 -7.18
N PHE A 150 11.56 4.88 -6.33
CA PHE A 150 10.65 5.76 -5.60
C PHE A 150 11.37 6.64 -4.57
N ASN A 151 12.42 6.15 -3.92
CA ASN A 151 13.24 6.98 -3.04
C ASN A 151 14.03 8.04 -3.80
N GLU A 152 14.54 7.75 -4.99
CA GLU A 152 15.17 8.75 -5.87
C GLU A 152 14.16 9.83 -6.26
N LEU A 153 12.95 9.45 -6.67
CA LEU A 153 11.87 10.40 -6.98
C LEU A 153 11.48 11.24 -5.76
N PHE A 154 11.42 10.66 -4.57
CA PHE A 154 11.13 11.39 -3.36
C PHE A 154 12.20 12.45 -3.09
N ASN A 155 13.47 12.08 -3.12
CA ASN A 155 14.59 12.98 -2.87
C ASN A 155 14.65 14.14 -3.87
N ASN A 156 14.30 13.87 -5.13
CA ASN A 156 14.32 14.87 -6.19
C ASN A 156 13.13 15.84 -6.17
N ASN A 157 12.01 15.49 -5.53
CA ASN A 157 10.77 16.26 -5.61
C ASN A 157 10.26 16.78 -4.25
N LEU A 158 10.56 16.10 -3.15
CA LEU A 158 9.93 16.35 -1.85
C LEU A 158 10.90 16.43 -0.66
N ALA A 159 12.13 15.96 -0.82
CA ALA A 159 13.13 16.00 0.25
C ALA A 159 13.86 17.35 0.35
#